data_fb43eaa68d19f88ccb37f5a731aac618
#
_entry.id   fb43eaa68d19f88ccb37f5a731aac618
#
_cell.length_a   1.000
_cell.length_b   1.000
_cell.length_c   1.000
_cell.angle_alpha   90.00
_cell.angle_beta   90.00
_cell.angle_gamma   90.00
#
_symmetry.space_group_name_H-M   'P 1'
#
loop_
_entity.id
_entity.type
_entity.pdbx_description
1 polymer ?
#
loop_
_entity_poly.entity_id
_entity_poly.type
_entity_poly.pdbx_seq_one_letter_code
_entity_poly.pdbx_strand_id
1 'polypeptide(L)'
;MTAGAKSTAASPLPERVLGIDFFPGKLDDAIERAAGGGLLTAPSGPGLAYDLVREPAYRRALESSDIVLTDSSFMVLLWRLRTGRHLHRNSGLAFLRIWMNRDIMRRPGAALWVMPSEAERAHTLEWLRAQGFPAEPESFYVAPAYGDGELRDERLAALVRERHPDVVYLAIGGGVQERLGHYLRDAVGYRPVILCLGAALAFMTGAQVHIAPWVDRIGLGWLWRILSNPSRYSVRYARATRLAWMVFRYGIEAPPSRYTR
;
A
#
# COMPACT_ATOMS: atom_id res chain seq x y z
N MET A 1 21.88 36.64 13.27
CA MET A 1 21.07 35.48 13.57
C MET A 1 19.71 35.69 12.88
N THR A 2 19.55 35.20 11.67
CA THR A 2 18.30 35.29 10.91
C THR A 2 17.74 33.89 10.80
N ALA A 3 16.67 33.62 11.57
CA ALA A 3 15.89 32.39 11.51
C ALA A 3 15.20 32.35 10.15
N GLY A 4 15.63 31.43 9.30
CA GLY A 4 14.97 31.14 8.03
C GLY A 4 13.57 30.58 8.29
N ALA A 5 12.54 31.36 7.99
CA ALA A 5 11.16 30.91 7.97
C ALA A 5 11.04 29.77 6.92
N LYS A 6 10.80 28.54 7.38
CA LYS A 6 10.37 27.45 6.51
C LYS A 6 9.04 27.86 5.90
N SER A 7 9.06 28.18 4.61
CA SER A 7 7.87 28.41 3.80
C SER A 7 6.97 27.18 3.93
N THR A 8 5.84 27.31 4.59
CA THR A 8 4.73 26.36 4.55
C THR A 8 4.08 26.46 3.17
N ALA A 9 4.71 25.84 2.17
CA ALA A 9 4.05 25.64 0.89
C ALA A 9 2.78 24.81 1.15
N ALA A 10 1.63 25.35 0.77
CA ALA A 10 0.35 24.64 0.87
C ALA A 10 0.52 23.25 0.20
N SER A 11 0.12 22.19 0.90
CA SER A 11 0.16 20.84 0.34
C SER A 11 -0.60 20.84 -0.98
N PRO A 12 0.00 20.34 -2.07
CA PRO A 12 -0.68 20.32 -3.36
C PRO A 12 -1.99 19.52 -3.23
N LEU A 13 -3.04 19.98 -3.92
CA LEU A 13 -4.34 19.31 -3.91
C LEU A 13 -4.21 17.88 -4.45
N PRO A 14 -4.94 16.90 -3.86
CA PRO A 14 -4.91 15.53 -4.31
C PRO A 14 -5.29 15.42 -5.78
N GLU A 15 -4.68 14.48 -6.50
CA GLU A 15 -5.05 14.18 -7.88
C GLU A 15 -6.08 13.05 -7.88
N ARG A 16 -7.31 13.36 -8.28
CA ARG A 16 -8.41 12.39 -8.31
C ARG A 16 -8.37 11.55 -9.57
N VAL A 17 -8.34 10.21 -9.41
CA VAL A 17 -8.42 9.23 -10.49
C VAL A 17 -9.38 8.12 -10.10
N LEU A 18 -10.38 7.82 -10.92
CA LEU A 18 -11.41 6.81 -10.67
C LEU A 18 -12.14 6.99 -9.33
N GLY A 19 -12.34 8.24 -8.90
CA GLY A 19 -12.98 8.57 -7.62
C GLY A 19 -12.04 8.51 -6.39
N ILE A 20 -10.78 8.10 -6.57
CA ILE A 20 -9.80 7.99 -5.49
C ILE A 20 -8.86 9.19 -5.52
N ASP A 21 -8.62 9.79 -4.36
CA ASP A 21 -7.73 10.93 -4.17
C ASP A 21 -6.29 10.43 -3.91
N PHE A 22 -5.46 10.44 -4.95
CA PHE A 22 -4.06 10.03 -4.84
C PHE A 22 -3.19 11.15 -4.27
N PHE A 23 -2.17 10.75 -3.51
CA PHE A 23 -1.20 11.68 -2.95
C PHE A 23 -0.38 12.35 -4.08
N PRO A 24 -0.41 13.68 -4.20
CA PRO A 24 0.15 14.40 -5.35
C PRO A 24 1.64 14.73 -5.18
N GLY A 25 2.16 14.67 -3.93
CA GLY A 25 3.51 15.07 -3.56
C GLY A 25 4.57 14.03 -3.94
N LYS A 26 5.81 14.35 -3.60
CA LYS A 26 6.93 13.42 -3.73
C LYS A 26 6.89 12.36 -2.62
N LEU A 27 7.71 11.32 -2.79
CA LEU A 27 7.76 10.21 -1.85
C LEU A 27 8.19 10.65 -0.43
N ASP A 28 9.13 11.58 -0.33
CA ASP A 28 9.59 12.11 0.97
C ASP A 28 8.47 12.83 1.71
N ASP A 29 7.63 13.59 1.01
CA ASP A 29 6.47 14.27 1.59
C ASP A 29 5.43 13.26 2.09
N ALA A 30 5.24 12.14 1.36
CA ALA A 30 4.36 11.05 1.80
C ALA A 30 4.88 10.37 3.07
N ILE A 31 6.20 10.18 3.17
CA ILE A 31 6.85 9.58 4.35
C ILE A 31 6.69 10.48 5.58
N GLU A 32 6.93 11.79 5.43
CA GLU A 32 6.74 12.73 6.54
C GLU A 32 5.26 12.83 6.97
N ARG A 33 4.34 12.83 6.01
CA ARG A 33 2.91 12.82 6.33
C ARG A 33 2.49 11.53 7.04
N ALA A 34 3.00 10.36 6.60
CA ALA A 34 2.72 9.06 7.20
C ALA A 34 3.22 8.96 8.66
N ALA A 35 4.29 9.70 9.02
CA ALA A 35 4.81 9.73 10.38
C ALA A 35 3.79 10.27 11.42
N GLY A 36 2.76 11.01 10.97
CA GLY A 36 1.64 11.44 11.80
C GLY A 36 0.59 10.36 12.08
N GLY A 37 0.81 9.13 11.63
CA GLY A 37 -0.13 8.01 11.75
C GLY A 37 -1.25 8.05 10.72
N GLY A 38 -2.05 6.99 10.71
CA GLY A 38 -3.20 6.82 9.80
C GLY A 38 -2.98 5.71 8.78
N LEU A 39 -3.96 5.56 7.89
CA LEU A 39 -3.98 4.51 6.87
C LEU A 39 -3.29 4.95 5.59
N LEU A 40 -2.22 4.25 5.22
CA LEU A 40 -1.53 4.43 3.96
C LEU A 40 -1.74 3.20 3.07
N THR A 41 -2.20 3.42 1.85
CA THR A 41 -2.46 2.37 0.87
C THR A 41 -1.67 2.60 -0.42
N ALA A 42 -1.30 1.51 -1.08
CA ALA A 42 -0.59 1.51 -2.37
C ALA A 42 -1.30 0.58 -3.38
N PRO A 43 -2.45 1.02 -3.93
CA PRO A 43 -3.27 0.17 -4.78
C PRO A 43 -2.56 -0.21 -6.07
N SER A 44 -2.57 -1.51 -6.37
CA SER A 44 -2.01 -2.04 -7.62
C SER A 44 -2.94 -1.78 -8.81
N GLY A 45 -2.38 -1.78 -10.04
CA GLY A 45 -3.19 -1.67 -11.26
C GLY A 45 -4.32 -2.70 -11.36
N PRO A 46 -4.09 -3.99 -11.10
CA PRO A 46 -5.16 -4.99 -11.00
C PRO A 46 -6.21 -4.69 -9.92
N GLY A 47 -5.82 -4.23 -8.74
CA GLY A 47 -6.76 -3.82 -7.67
C GLY A 47 -7.68 -2.69 -8.14
N LEU A 48 -7.11 -1.66 -8.76
CA LEU A 48 -7.88 -0.56 -9.35
C LEU A 48 -8.81 -1.03 -10.48
N ALA A 49 -8.38 -2.00 -11.31
CA ALA A 49 -9.17 -2.49 -12.43
C ALA A 49 -10.34 -3.39 -12.02
N TYR A 50 -10.23 -4.12 -10.91
CA TYR A 50 -11.18 -5.16 -10.51
C TYR A 50 -11.80 -4.91 -9.15
N ASP A 51 -10.98 -4.78 -8.11
CA ASP A 51 -11.48 -4.74 -6.74
C ASP A 51 -12.23 -3.43 -6.48
N LEU A 52 -11.78 -2.32 -7.07
CA LEU A 52 -12.45 -1.02 -6.97
C LEU A 52 -13.94 -1.05 -7.44
N VAL A 53 -14.27 -1.95 -8.36
CA VAL A 53 -15.63 -2.05 -8.94
C VAL A 53 -16.43 -3.19 -8.31
N ARG A 54 -15.75 -4.26 -7.88
CA ARG A 54 -16.38 -5.48 -7.37
C ARG A 54 -16.55 -5.50 -5.87
N GLU A 55 -15.68 -4.79 -5.15
CA GLU A 55 -15.61 -4.85 -3.70
C GLU A 55 -15.84 -3.45 -3.09
N PRO A 56 -17.10 -3.13 -2.70
CA PRO A 56 -17.42 -1.84 -2.11
C PRO A 56 -16.60 -1.50 -0.86
N ALA A 57 -16.25 -2.51 -0.05
CA ALA A 57 -15.43 -2.32 1.14
C ALA A 57 -13.98 -1.92 0.78
N TYR A 58 -13.42 -2.45 -0.31
CA TYR A 58 -12.13 -2.01 -0.83
C TYR A 58 -12.17 -0.56 -1.32
N ARG A 59 -13.23 -0.18 -2.04
CA ARG A 59 -13.42 1.21 -2.47
C ARG A 59 -13.45 2.15 -1.28
N ARG A 60 -14.29 1.87 -0.26
CA ARG A 60 -14.35 2.68 0.96
C ARG A 60 -13.01 2.78 1.67
N ALA A 61 -12.26 1.69 1.72
CA ALA A 61 -10.94 1.69 2.31
C ALA A 61 -9.98 2.65 1.59
N LEU A 62 -9.99 2.69 0.26
CA LEU A 62 -9.17 3.64 -0.51
C LEU A 62 -9.67 5.08 -0.36
N GLU A 63 -10.99 5.32 -0.48
CA GLU A 63 -11.59 6.66 -0.35
C GLU A 63 -11.34 7.29 1.02
N SER A 64 -11.22 6.47 2.06
CA SER A 64 -11.01 6.90 3.44
C SER A 64 -9.55 6.86 3.88
N SER A 65 -8.62 6.41 3.02
CA SER A 65 -7.19 6.37 3.34
C SER A 65 -6.62 7.79 3.51
N ASP A 66 -5.76 7.97 4.51
CA ASP A 66 -5.07 9.25 4.75
C ASP A 66 -4.05 9.55 3.66
N ILE A 67 -3.46 8.50 3.09
CA ILE A 67 -2.50 8.58 1.98
C ILE A 67 -2.75 7.42 1.02
N VAL A 68 -3.02 7.72 -0.25
CA VAL A 68 -3.09 6.73 -1.33
C VAL A 68 -1.91 6.95 -2.28
N LEU A 69 -0.95 6.05 -2.29
CA LEU A 69 0.24 6.16 -3.14
C LEU A 69 -0.08 5.79 -4.59
N THR A 70 0.60 6.44 -5.52
CA THR A 70 0.53 6.19 -6.96
C THR A 70 1.46 5.04 -7.37
N ASP A 71 1.26 3.85 -6.77
CA ASP A 71 2.16 2.69 -6.98
C ASP A 71 2.11 2.16 -8.43
N SER A 72 0.94 2.19 -9.06
CA SER A 72 0.75 1.66 -10.41
C SER A 72 1.35 2.57 -11.49
N SER A 73 2.54 2.23 -11.99
CA SER A 73 3.15 2.94 -13.14
C SER A 73 2.26 2.94 -14.38
N PHE A 74 1.49 1.87 -14.60
CA PHE A 74 0.54 1.80 -15.71
C PHE A 74 -0.60 2.82 -15.53
N MET A 75 -1.17 2.95 -14.35
CA MET A 75 -2.19 3.97 -14.05
C MET A 75 -1.63 5.39 -14.27
N VAL A 76 -0.43 5.67 -13.77
CA VAL A 76 0.25 6.97 -13.96
C VAL A 76 0.46 7.29 -15.44
N LEU A 77 0.89 6.31 -16.25
CA LEU A 77 1.03 6.46 -17.71
C LEU A 77 -0.31 6.78 -18.37
N LEU A 78 -1.36 6.02 -18.06
CA LEU A 78 -2.70 6.23 -18.61
C LEU A 78 -3.27 7.60 -18.25
N TRP A 79 -3.04 8.04 -17.02
CA TRP A 79 -3.46 9.36 -16.56
C TRP A 79 -2.76 10.48 -17.33
N ARG A 80 -1.45 10.36 -17.52
CA ARG A 80 -0.69 11.30 -18.34
C ARG A 80 -1.19 11.35 -19.80
N LEU A 81 -1.46 10.20 -20.40
CA LEU A 81 -1.98 10.11 -21.77
C LEU A 81 -3.37 10.74 -21.89
N ARG A 82 -4.23 10.60 -20.87
CA ARG A 82 -5.56 11.18 -20.87
C ARG A 82 -5.57 12.69 -20.64
N THR A 83 -4.76 13.18 -19.70
CA THR A 83 -4.89 14.56 -19.17
C THR A 83 -3.73 15.48 -19.57
N GLY A 84 -2.62 14.93 -20.07
CA GLY A 84 -1.36 15.67 -20.26
C GLY A 84 -0.64 16.02 -18.95
N ARG A 85 -1.26 15.76 -17.78
CA ARG A 85 -0.70 16.11 -16.48
C ARG A 85 0.32 15.08 -16.01
N HIS A 86 1.33 15.56 -15.29
CA HIS A 86 2.33 14.70 -14.67
C HIS A 86 1.89 14.34 -13.25
N LEU A 87 1.69 13.05 -13.00
CA LEU A 87 1.45 12.51 -11.67
C LEU A 87 2.73 11.81 -11.20
N HIS A 88 3.24 12.19 -10.02
CA HIS A 88 4.42 11.54 -9.46
C HIS A 88 4.10 10.08 -9.13
N ARG A 89 4.95 9.15 -9.60
CA ARG A 89 4.85 7.76 -9.20
C ARG A 89 5.53 7.56 -7.84
N ASN A 90 4.75 7.19 -6.84
CA ASN A 90 5.21 6.86 -5.50
C ASN A 90 5.05 5.35 -5.27
N SER A 91 6.14 4.59 -5.49
CA SER A 91 6.14 3.13 -5.34
C SER A 91 6.05 2.73 -3.86
N GLY A 92 5.15 1.78 -3.55
CA GLY A 92 5.06 1.18 -2.22
C GLY A 92 6.36 0.52 -1.76
N LEU A 93 7.11 -0.10 -2.69
CA LEU A 93 8.43 -0.67 -2.39
C LEU A 93 9.46 0.42 -2.06
N ALA A 94 9.48 1.52 -2.82
CA ALA A 94 10.40 2.63 -2.55
C ALA A 94 10.05 3.30 -1.21
N PHE A 95 8.75 3.47 -0.92
CA PHE A 95 8.28 3.95 0.38
C PHE A 95 8.79 3.04 1.52
N LEU A 96 8.57 1.74 1.42
CA LEU A 96 8.99 0.80 2.46
C LEU A 96 10.50 0.82 2.69
N ARG A 97 11.30 0.87 1.63
CA ARG A 97 12.77 0.94 1.75
C ARG A 97 13.24 2.15 2.58
N ILE A 98 12.64 3.32 2.35
CA ILE A 98 12.99 4.52 3.12
C ILE A 98 12.41 4.43 4.54
N TRP A 99 11.15 3.97 4.67
CA TRP A 99 10.48 3.81 5.95
C TRP A 99 11.25 2.91 6.92
N MET A 100 11.77 1.77 6.43
CA MET A 100 12.55 0.82 7.22
C MET A 100 13.86 1.43 7.79
N ASN A 101 14.38 2.51 7.20
CA ASN A 101 15.55 3.21 7.71
C ASN A 101 15.24 4.26 8.77
N ARG A 102 13.98 4.49 9.12
CA ARG A 102 13.62 5.44 10.17
C ARG A 102 13.88 4.87 11.56
N ASP A 103 14.26 5.72 12.50
CA ASP A 103 14.58 5.35 13.89
C ASP A 103 13.43 4.61 14.59
N ILE A 104 12.19 4.95 14.25
CA ILE A 104 10.98 4.28 14.76
C ILE A 104 11.03 2.77 14.53
N MET A 105 11.54 2.32 13.40
CA MET A 105 11.65 0.89 13.05
C MET A 105 12.77 0.17 13.82
N ARG A 106 13.63 0.90 14.50
CA ARG A 106 14.72 0.35 15.34
C ARG A 106 14.32 0.24 16.81
N ARG A 107 13.14 0.72 17.19
CA ARG A 107 12.66 0.59 18.58
C ARG A 107 11.99 -0.77 18.80
N PRO A 108 12.36 -1.52 19.87
CA PRO A 108 11.66 -2.76 20.22
C PRO A 108 10.16 -2.53 20.41
N GLY A 109 9.33 -3.42 19.86
CA GLY A 109 7.88 -3.35 19.97
C GLY A 109 7.20 -2.30 19.10
N ALA A 110 7.94 -1.43 18.38
CA ALA A 110 7.35 -0.37 17.57
C ALA A 110 6.54 -0.88 16.37
N ALA A 111 6.84 -2.06 15.83
CA ALA A 111 6.16 -2.61 14.66
C ALA A 111 5.44 -3.93 14.95
N LEU A 112 4.19 -4.04 14.48
CA LEU A 112 3.43 -5.28 14.39
C LEU A 112 3.30 -5.68 12.92
N TRP A 113 3.71 -6.91 12.60
CA TRP A 113 3.71 -7.47 11.25
C TRP A 113 2.57 -8.47 11.09
N VAL A 114 1.62 -8.17 10.22
CA VAL A 114 0.47 -9.05 9.93
C VAL A 114 0.78 -9.85 8.67
N MET A 115 0.97 -11.14 8.84
CA MET A 115 1.46 -12.06 7.81
C MET A 115 0.38 -13.03 7.33
N PRO A 116 0.43 -13.52 6.08
CA PRO A 116 -0.59 -14.42 5.54
C PRO A 116 -0.39 -15.89 5.95
N SER A 117 0.78 -16.27 6.45
CA SER A 117 1.10 -17.64 6.85
C SER A 117 2.25 -17.72 7.83
N GLU A 118 2.36 -18.84 8.54
CA GLU A 118 3.49 -19.12 9.42
C GLU A 118 4.83 -19.19 8.66
N ALA A 119 4.82 -19.72 7.45
CA ALA A 119 6.01 -19.79 6.61
C ALA A 119 6.55 -18.39 6.26
N GLU A 120 5.66 -17.48 5.85
CA GLU A 120 6.06 -16.09 5.56
C GLU A 120 6.43 -15.30 6.82
N ARG A 121 5.78 -15.60 7.97
CA ARG A 121 6.17 -15.06 9.28
C ARG A 121 7.61 -15.46 9.63
N ALA A 122 7.92 -16.76 9.58
CA ALA A 122 9.25 -17.28 9.93
C ALA A 122 10.33 -16.67 9.01
N HIS A 123 10.10 -16.66 7.70
CA HIS A 123 11.02 -16.07 6.73
C HIS A 123 11.24 -14.57 6.97
N THR A 124 10.18 -13.82 7.25
CA THR A 124 10.26 -12.37 7.50
C THR A 124 10.98 -12.08 8.81
N LEU A 125 10.72 -12.86 9.86
CA LEU A 125 11.40 -12.72 11.16
C LEU A 125 12.91 -12.93 11.02
N GLU A 126 13.32 -14.00 10.32
CA GLU A 126 14.73 -14.27 10.06
C GLU A 126 15.38 -13.13 9.28
N TRP A 127 14.73 -12.65 8.22
CA TRP A 127 15.24 -11.53 7.43
C TRP A 127 15.36 -10.25 8.27
N LEU A 128 14.36 -9.89 9.06
CA LEU A 128 14.39 -8.68 9.91
C LEU A 128 15.55 -8.75 10.91
N ARG A 129 15.75 -9.90 11.54
CA ARG A 129 16.87 -10.12 12.47
C ARG A 129 18.23 -9.99 11.77
N ALA A 130 18.37 -10.58 10.59
CA ALA A 130 19.58 -10.46 9.77
C ALA A 130 19.89 -9.00 9.36
N GLN A 131 18.86 -8.15 9.24
CA GLN A 131 19.01 -6.72 8.98
C GLN A 131 19.15 -5.87 10.26
N GLY A 132 19.23 -6.51 11.43
CA GLY A 132 19.38 -5.84 12.73
C GLY A 132 18.14 -5.12 13.24
N PHE A 133 16.93 -5.51 12.80
CA PHE A 133 15.69 -5.02 13.37
C PHE A 133 15.34 -5.78 14.65
N PRO A 134 14.80 -5.11 15.68
CA PRO A 134 14.42 -5.72 16.95
C PRO A 134 13.08 -6.48 16.80
N ALA A 135 13.05 -7.50 15.94
CA ALA A 135 11.86 -8.30 15.69
C ALA A 135 11.90 -9.60 16.51
N GLU A 136 10.82 -9.85 17.25
CA GLU A 136 10.58 -11.04 18.03
C GLU A 136 9.34 -11.79 17.49
N PRO A 137 9.16 -13.08 17.80
CA PRO A 137 7.98 -13.84 17.36
C PRO A 137 6.67 -13.13 17.70
N GLU A 138 6.63 -12.45 18.83
CA GLU A 138 5.48 -11.68 19.32
C GLU A 138 5.21 -10.43 18.48
N SER A 139 6.19 -9.91 17.73
CA SER A 139 6.00 -8.79 16.79
C SER A 139 5.13 -9.16 15.59
N PHE A 140 4.61 -10.39 15.54
CA PHE A 140 3.86 -10.90 14.40
C PHE A 140 2.46 -11.37 14.79
N TYR A 141 1.57 -11.23 13.82
CA TYR A 141 0.23 -11.83 13.81
C TYR A 141 0.05 -12.58 12.48
N VAL A 142 -0.34 -13.85 12.55
CA VAL A 142 -0.69 -14.62 11.35
C VAL A 142 -2.19 -14.49 11.15
N ALA A 143 -2.55 -13.82 10.06
CA ALA A 143 -3.93 -13.55 9.72
C ALA A 143 -4.66 -14.83 9.27
N PRO A 144 -5.92 -15.00 9.65
CA PRO A 144 -6.76 -16.06 9.06
C PRO A 144 -7.08 -15.76 7.59
N ALA A 145 -7.66 -16.72 6.89
CA ALA A 145 -8.22 -16.46 5.57
C ALA A 145 -9.46 -15.58 5.71
N TYR A 146 -9.45 -14.41 5.09
CA TYR A 146 -10.59 -13.49 5.07
C TYR A 146 -11.43 -13.68 3.82
N GLY A 147 -12.75 -13.55 3.97
CA GLY A 147 -13.71 -13.54 2.85
C GLY A 147 -13.82 -12.18 2.15
N ASP A 148 -14.86 -12.09 1.29
CA ASP A 148 -15.25 -10.84 0.63
C ASP A 148 -16.05 -9.94 1.60
N GLY A 149 -16.25 -8.67 1.23
CA GLY A 149 -17.04 -7.70 1.98
C GLY A 149 -16.27 -7.00 3.10
N GLU A 150 -17.00 -6.53 4.11
CA GLU A 150 -16.42 -5.86 5.29
C GLU A 150 -15.60 -6.85 6.11
N LEU A 151 -14.41 -6.43 6.52
CA LEU A 151 -13.55 -7.23 7.38
C LEU A 151 -13.59 -6.72 8.83
N ARG A 152 -13.64 -7.68 9.73
CA ARG A 152 -13.49 -7.46 11.17
C ARG A 152 -12.59 -8.54 11.74
N ASP A 153 -11.55 -8.13 12.45
CA ASP A 153 -10.66 -9.02 13.19
C ASP A 153 -10.45 -8.46 14.59
N GLU A 154 -11.39 -8.79 15.48
CA GLU A 154 -11.37 -8.32 16.88
C GLU A 154 -10.14 -8.83 17.63
N ARG A 155 -9.63 -10.01 17.29
CA ARG A 155 -8.41 -10.56 17.89
C ARG A 155 -7.20 -9.70 17.52
N LEU A 156 -7.07 -9.33 16.25
CA LEU A 156 -5.99 -8.44 15.81
C LEU A 156 -6.17 -7.04 16.40
N ALA A 157 -7.39 -6.49 16.41
CA ALA A 157 -7.65 -5.18 16.98
C ALA A 157 -7.34 -5.15 18.49
N ALA A 158 -7.70 -6.19 19.23
CA ALA A 158 -7.34 -6.32 20.65
C ALA A 158 -5.82 -6.37 20.85
N LEU A 159 -5.11 -7.16 20.04
CA LEU A 159 -3.66 -7.26 20.07
C LEU A 159 -2.98 -5.91 19.79
N VAL A 160 -3.48 -5.15 18.80
CA VAL A 160 -2.97 -3.81 18.48
C VAL A 160 -3.22 -2.84 19.65
N ARG A 161 -4.40 -2.87 20.27
CA ARG A 161 -4.69 -2.05 21.47
C ARG A 161 -3.79 -2.40 22.65
N GLU A 162 -3.56 -3.70 22.88
CA GLU A 162 -2.74 -4.19 24.00
C GLU A 162 -1.27 -3.79 23.83
N ARG A 163 -0.70 -4.02 22.64
CA ARG A 163 0.72 -3.80 22.38
C ARG A 163 1.07 -2.36 22.00
N HIS A 164 0.09 -1.62 21.56
CA HIS A 164 0.20 -0.21 21.17
C HIS A 164 1.37 0.08 20.20
N PRO A 165 1.55 -0.71 19.10
CA PRO A 165 2.64 -0.48 18.16
C PRO A 165 2.50 0.87 17.46
N ASP A 166 3.62 1.52 17.15
CA ASP A 166 3.63 2.73 16.33
C ASP A 166 3.28 2.44 14.86
N VAL A 167 3.62 1.25 14.40
CA VAL A 167 3.47 0.81 13.00
C VAL A 167 2.77 -0.54 12.93
N VAL A 168 1.72 -0.66 12.14
CA VAL A 168 1.07 -1.91 11.79
C VAL A 168 1.28 -2.15 10.30
N TYR A 169 2.06 -3.17 9.95
CA TYR A 169 2.31 -3.54 8.55
C TYR A 169 1.43 -4.71 8.14
N LEU A 170 0.56 -4.51 7.13
CA LEU A 170 -0.34 -5.54 6.62
C LEU A 170 0.25 -6.17 5.35
N ALA A 171 0.78 -7.41 5.43
CA ALA A 171 1.42 -8.13 4.33
C ALA A 171 0.52 -9.22 3.72
N ILE A 172 -0.78 -9.13 3.86
CA ILE A 172 -1.75 -10.20 3.54
C ILE A 172 -2.33 -10.13 2.11
N GLY A 173 -1.77 -9.28 1.27
CA GLY A 173 -2.15 -9.16 -0.14
C GLY A 173 -3.17 -8.05 -0.41
N GLY A 174 -3.08 -7.50 -1.65
CA GLY A 174 -3.96 -6.42 -2.09
C GLY A 174 -5.43 -6.81 -2.14
N GLY A 175 -6.31 -5.86 -1.85
CA GLY A 175 -7.75 -6.04 -1.71
C GLY A 175 -8.16 -6.38 -0.28
N VAL A 176 -7.43 -7.27 0.39
CA VAL A 176 -7.69 -7.68 1.77
C VAL A 176 -7.06 -6.71 2.76
N GLN A 177 -5.78 -6.39 2.57
CA GLN A 177 -5.03 -5.51 3.47
C GLN A 177 -5.66 -4.12 3.62
N GLU A 178 -6.18 -3.53 2.55
CA GLU A 178 -6.80 -2.21 2.58
C GLU A 178 -8.10 -2.24 3.40
N ARG A 179 -8.93 -3.27 3.23
CA ARG A 179 -10.17 -3.47 4.00
C ARG A 179 -9.88 -3.68 5.48
N LEU A 180 -8.87 -4.51 5.80
CA LEU A 180 -8.44 -4.76 7.17
C LEU A 180 -7.82 -3.50 7.79
N GLY A 181 -7.01 -2.77 7.05
CA GLY A 181 -6.41 -1.50 7.49
C GLY A 181 -7.46 -0.44 7.80
N HIS A 182 -8.51 -0.36 6.98
CA HIS A 182 -9.65 0.53 7.22
C HIS A 182 -10.37 0.18 8.53
N TYR A 183 -10.65 -1.11 8.74
CA TYR A 183 -11.25 -1.57 10.00
C TYR A 183 -10.37 -1.26 11.21
N LEU A 184 -9.07 -1.57 11.16
CA LEU A 184 -8.14 -1.33 12.27
C LEU A 184 -8.03 0.16 12.63
N ARG A 185 -7.95 1.04 11.63
CA ARG A 185 -7.89 2.49 11.86
C ARG A 185 -9.00 2.99 12.79
N ASP A 186 -10.21 2.44 12.61
CA ASP A 186 -11.38 2.87 13.39
C ASP A 186 -11.52 2.08 14.70
N ALA A 187 -10.97 0.85 14.77
CA ALA A 187 -11.16 -0.06 15.90
C ALA A 187 -10.14 0.11 17.04
N VAL A 188 -8.97 0.69 16.80
CA VAL A 188 -7.87 0.61 17.79
C VAL A 188 -7.82 1.77 18.80
N GLY A 189 -8.54 2.87 18.58
CA GLY A 189 -8.68 3.96 19.53
C GLY A 189 -7.48 4.94 19.64
N TYR A 190 -6.43 4.72 18.86
CA TYR A 190 -5.29 5.61 18.66
C TYR A 190 -4.89 5.61 17.18
N ARG A 191 -3.84 6.35 16.81
CA ARG A 191 -3.52 6.55 15.39
C ARG A 191 -2.14 5.96 15.03
N PRO A 192 -1.98 4.62 14.95
CA PRO A 192 -0.75 4.01 14.44
C PRO A 192 -0.58 4.31 12.95
N VAL A 193 0.63 4.14 12.43
CA VAL A 193 0.87 4.10 10.98
C VAL A 193 0.46 2.73 10.46
N ILE A 194 -0.62 2.65 9.69
CA ILE A 194 -1.10 1.39 9.10
C ILE A 194 -0.64 1.35 7.64
N LEU A 195 0.24 0.41 7.31
CA LEU A 195 0.86 0.30 5.99
C LEU A 195 0.28 -0.87 5.18
N CYS A 196 -0.39 -0.54 4.07
CA CYS A 196 -0.95 -1.47 3.08
C CYS A 196 -0.17 -1.32 1.76
N LEU A 197 1.04 -1.88 1.71
CA LEU A 197 1.98 -1.69 0.60
C LEU A 197 2.08 -2.89 -0.37
N GLY A 198 1.09 -3.77 -0.35
CA GLY A 198 1.04 -4.94 -1.23
C GLY A 198 2.21 -5.89 -0.98
N ALA A 199 2.89 -6.27 -2.05
CA ALA A 199 4.00 -7.22 -2.01
C ALA A 199 5.36 -6.57 -1.68
N ALA A 200 5.41 -5.31 -1.23
CA ALA A 200 6.67 -4.59 -1.04
C ALA A 200 7.63 -5.33 -0.09
N LEU A 201 7.10 -5.86 1.02
CA LEU A 201 7.90 -6.63 1.98
C LEU A 201 8.43 -7.93 1.36
N ALA A 202 7.61 -8.68 0.62
CA ALA A 202 8.02 -9.91 -0.05
C ALA A 202 9.11 -9.69 -1.12
N PHE A 203 9.16 -8.50 -1.73
CA PHE A 203 10.28 -8.11 -2.60
C PHE A 203 11.55 -7.77 -1.82
N MET A 204 11.42 -7.19 -0.64
CA MET A 204 12.58 -6.88 0.21
C MET A 204 13.20 -8.13 0.82
N THR A 205 12.37 -9.07 1.27
CA THR A 205 12.81 -10.33 1.90
C THR A 205 13.27 -11.38 0.89
N GLY A 206 13.05 -11.16 -0.41
CA GLY A 206 13.37 -12.15 -1.45
C GLY A 206 12.35 -13.28 -1.60
N ALA A 207 11.22 -13.22 -0.89
CA ALA A 207 10.12 -14.19 -1.04
C ALA A 207 9.41 -14.10 -2.41
N GLN A 208 9.62 -13.01 -3.15
CA GLN A 208 9.17 -12.85 -4.54
C GLN A 208 10.34 -12.50 -5.46
N VAL A 209 10.09 -12.64 -6.78
CA VAL A 209 11.09 -12.37 -7.83
C VAL A 209 11.75 -11.00 -7.64
N HIS A 210 13.06 -11.00 -7.51
CA HIS A 210 13.84 -9.77 -7.35
C HIS A 210 13.65 -8.84 -8.55
N ILE A 211 13.14 -7.64 -8.30
CA ILE A 211 13.06 -6.57 -9.31
C ILE A 211 14.28 -5.68 -9.14
N ALA A 212 15.12 -5.62 -10.17
CA ALA A 212 16.26 -4.73 -10.14
C ALA A 212 15.83 -3.27 -9.90
N PRO A 213 16.52 -2.51 -9.04
CA PRO A 213 16.11 -1.15 -8.66
C PRO A 213 15.92 -0.20 -9.86
N TRP A 214 16.70 -0.38 -10.91
CA TRP A 214 16.58 0.43 -12.12
C TRP A 214 15.29 0.11 -12.90
N VAL A 215 14.86 -1.18 -12.95
CA VAL A 215 13.58 -1.59 -13.57
C VAL A 215 12.38 -0.99 -12.84
N ASP A 216 12.42 -0.97 -11.51
CA ASP A 216 11.38 -0.31 -10.71
C ASP A 216 11.36 1.21 -10.93
N ARG A 217 12.55 1.83 -10.98
CA ARG A 217 12.70 3.29 -11.20
C ARG A 217 12.09 3.75 -12.53
N ILE A 218 12.27 2.99 -13.61
CA ILE A 218 11.68 3.31 -14.94
C ILE A 218 10.23 2.85 -15.09
N GLY A 219 9.64 2.25 -14.04
CA GLY A 219 8.24 1.82 -14.03
C GLY A 219 7.93 0.54 -14.81
N LEU A 220 8.94 -0.21 -15.24
CA LEU A 220 8.79 -1.46 -16.02
C LEU A 220 8.74 -2.72 -15.14
N GLY A 221 8.58 -2.61 -13.83
CA GLY A 221 8.48 -3.75 -12.92
C GLY A 221 7.34 -4.73 -13.27
N TRP A 222 6.26 -4.24 -13.87
CA TRP A 222 5.17 -5.07 -14.37
C TRP A 222 5.59 -5.94 -15.57
N LEU A 223 6.37 -5.37 -16.51
CA LEU A 223 6.87 -6.09 -17.69
C LEU A 223 7.88 -7.15 -17.26
N TRP A 224 8.78 -6.79 -16.33
CA TRP A 224 9.74 -7.73 -15.75
C TRP A 224 9.07 -8.94 -15.12
N ARG A 225 7.97 -8.74 -14.39
CA ARG A 225 7.18 -9.84 -13.79
C ARG A 225 6.56 -10.74 -14.87
N ILE A 226 6.00 -10.17 -15.95
CA ILE A 226 5.47 -10.97 -17.06
C ILE A 226 6.57 -11.82 -17.66
N LEU A 227 7.74 -11.24 -17.95
CA LEU A 227 8.87 -11.94 -18.56
C LEU A 227 9.46 -13.01 -17.62
N SER A 228 9.48 -12.75 -16.31
CA SER A 228 10.02 -13.69 -15.31
C SER A 228 9.11 -14.89 -15.05
N ASN A 229 7.79 -14.74 -15.13
CA ASN A 229 6.84 -15.84 -14.97
C ASN A 229 5.54 -15.54 -15.74
N PRO A 230 5.52 -15.83 -17.06
CA PRO A 230 4.40 -15.52 -17.95
C PRO A 230 3.09 -16.18 -17.50
N SER A 231 3.12 -17.44 -17.07
CA SER A 231 1.92 -18.18 -16.68
C SER A 231 1.21 -17.59 -15.47
N ARG A 232 1.98 -17.07 -14.51
CA ARG A 232 1.47 -16.46 -13.28
C ARG A 232 0.97 -15.03 -13.49
N TYR A 233 1.64 -14.26 -14.35
CA TYR A 233 1.44 -12.81 -14.43
C TYR A 233 0.69 -12.35 -15.68
N SER A 234 0.71 -13.11 -16.80
CA SER A 234 0.03 -12.70 -18.04
C SER A 234 -1.46 -12.46 -17.87
N VAL A 235 -2.17 -13.37 -17.20
CA VAL A 235 -3.62 -13.24 -16.93
C VAL A 235 -3.90 -12.01 -16.04
N ARG A 236 -3.06 -11.78 -15.04
CA ARG A 236 -3.19 -10.61 -14.15
C ARG A 236 -3.01 -9.29 -14.89
N TYR A 237 -2.09 -9.24 -15.84
CA TYR A 237 -1.81 -8.03 -16.62
C TYR A 237 -2.69 -7.89 -17.86
N ALA A 238 -3.16 -8.97 -18.48
CA ALA A 238 -4.24 -8.91 -19.47
C ALA A 238 -5.50 -8.23 -18.85
N ARG A 239 -5.76 -8.48 -17.59
CA ARG A 239 -6.80 -7.77 -16.85
C ARG A 239 -6.54 -6.27 -16.68
N ALA A 240 -5.28 -5.80 -16.73
CA ALA A 240 -4.95 -4.39 -16.61
C ALA A 240 -5.41 -3.56 -17.83
N THR A 241 -5.71 -4.17 -19.00
CA THR A 241 -6.33 -3.47 -20.13
C THR A 241 -7.66 -2.83 -19.76
N ARG A 242 -8.39 -3.46 -18.83
CA ARG A 242 -9.62 -2.88 -18.26
C ARG A 242 -9.35 -1.56 -17.53
N LEU A 243 -8.19 -1.43 -16.85
CA LEU A 243 -7.83 -0.17 -16.20
C LEU A 243 -7.71 0.97 -17.23
N ALA A 244 -7.14 0.70 -18.42
CA ALA A 244 -7.05 1.68 -19.48
C ALA A 244 -8.46 2.17 -19.87
N TRP A 245 -9.37 1.23 -20.17
CA TRP A 245 -10.75 1.59 -20.49
C TRP A 245 -11.41 2.42 -19.37
N MET A 246 -11.22 2.02 -18.11
CA MET A 246 -11.80 2.74 -16.97
C MET A 246 -11.25 4.15 -16.84
N VAL A 247 -9.93 4.34 -16.93
CA VAL A 247 -9.29 5.65 -16.82
C VAL A 247 -9.80 6.58 -17.93
N PHE A 248 -9.88 6.10 -19.19
CA PHE A 248 -10.38 6.91 -20.30
C PHE A 248 -11.87 7.19 -20.21
N ARG A 249 -12.68 6.25 -19.69
CA ARG A 249 -14.14 6.38 -19.60
C ARG A 249 -14.59 7.24 -18.44
N TYR A 250 -14.02 7.05 -17.25
CA TYR A 250 -14.47 7.69 -16.01
C TYR A 250 -13.60 8.87 -15.58
N GLY A 251 -12.29 8.84 -15.83
CA GLY A 251 -11.38 9.92 -15.46
C GLY A 251 -11.32 10.16 -13.97
N ILE A 252 -11.83 11.30 -13.51
CA ILE A 252 -11.89 11.67 -12.09
C ILE A 252 -13.08 11.05 -11.36
N GLU A 253 -14.08 10.58 -12.09
CA GLU A 253 -15.31 10.04 -11.51
C GLU A 253 -15.13 8.59 -11.07
N ALA A 254 -15.86 8.20 -10.03
CA ALA A 254 -15.90 6.83 -9.58
C ALA A 254 -16.64 5.95 -10.59
N PRO A 255 -16.07 4.81 -11.02
CA PRO A 255 -16.78 3.85 -11.85
C PRO A 255 -17.96 3.24 -11.08
N PRO A 256 -19.08 2.90 -11.74
CA PRO A 256 -20.22 2.29 -11.08
C PRO A 256 -19.82 0.95 -10.43
N SER A 257 -20.31 0.71 -9.21
CA SER A 257 -20.15 -0.58 -8.54
C SER A 257 -21.01 -1.64 -9.23
N ARG A 258 -20.52 -2.86 -9.40
CA ARG A 258 -21.31 -3.97 -9.96
C ARG A 258 -22.31 -4.57 -8.98
N TYR A 259 -22.32 -4.13 -7.72
CA TYR A 259 -23.21 -4.61 -6.66
C TYR A 259 -24.38 -3.65 -6.33
N THR A 260 -24.60 -2.60 -7.13
CA THR A 260 -25.85 -1.84 -7.06
C THR A 260 -26.89 -2.51 -7.98
N ARG A 261 -27.38 -3.68 -7.56
CA ARG A 261 -28.70 -4.22 -7.91
C ARG A 261 -29.23 -4.99 -6.74
#